data_03d2a397d6d1282e3ba3bc3d52a979fa
#
_entry.id   03d2a397d6d1282e3ba3bc3d52a979fa
#
_cell.length_a   1.000
_cell.length_b   1.000
_cell.length_c   1.000
_cell.angle_alpha   90.00
_cell.angle_beta   90.00
_cell.angle_gamma   90.00
#
_symmetry.space_group_name_H-M   'P 1'
#
loop_
_entity.id
_entity.type
_entity.pdbx_description
1 polymer ?
#
loop_
_entity_poly.entity_id
_entity_poly.type
_entity_poly.pdbx_seq_one_letter_code
_entity_poly.pdbx_strand_id
1 'polypeptide(L)'
;MLQQLFNSTILSVQALHPGYEDHASDVFLVQTEDTEVIVRTSKMNEEPNNDFWWGCKNLFGIDPRNVHHLETVHTLLQEHTNLPIPTILEKHVLNGREFVVVEKLVGNTVQSFIEQPDSILFSLGKGLAEIHKFKADFIGNPSGTFQVPLDEFQSHILNVSKELVNMFYSDDESIQNAFPTFESQLSSLSVPKEATLVLLDMDPTQFLYDGTTITGLVDTEAYAVAPREFDFIGLEYVLTEKEAHAFKSGYETIMPIPHLEECRRPYRYLYRLLSVQGSVELKEWLSYPSYF
;
A
#
# COMPACT_ATOMS: atom_id res chain seq x y z
N MET A 1 16.46 -12.76 21.04
CA MET A 1 15.28 -11.89 21.08
C MET A 1 14.03 -12.64 20.58
N LEU A 2 13.99 -13.16 19.35
CA LEU A 2 12.78 -13.82 18.81
C LEU A 2 12.30 -15.03 19.65
N GLN A 3 13.19 -15.81 20.30
CA GLN A 3 12.79 -16.92 21.16
C GLN A 3 11.81 -16.50 22.28
N GLN A 4 11.83 -15.25 22.70
CA GLN A 4 10.90 -14.75 23.74
C GLN A 4 9.45 -14.57 23.26
N LEU A 5 9.22 -14.64 21.93
CA LEU A 5 7.89 -14.61 21.34
C LEU A 5 7.19 -15.97 21.33
N PHE A 6 7.92 -17.06 21.62
CA PHE A 6 7.43 -18.43 21.48
C PHE A 6 7.64 -19.25 22.76
N ASN A 7 6.64 -20.06 23.08
CA ASN A 7 6.74 -21.07 24.15
C ASN A 7 7.53 -22.32 23.70
N SER A 8 7.46 -22.65 22.39
CA SER A 8 8.22 -23.75 21.78
C SER A 8 9.60 -23.30 21.32
N THR A 9 10.51 -24.28 21.17
CA THR A 9 11.88 -23.99 20.71
C THR A 9 11.88 -23.55 19.26
N ILE A 10 12.59 -22.46 18.93
CA ILE A 10 12.87 -22.07 17.57
C ILE A 10 13.95 -22.99 16.99
N LEU A 11 13.63 -23.65 15.88
CA LEU A 11 14.54 -24.52 15.13
C LEU A 11 15.35 -23.74 14.08
N SER A 12 14.73 -22.78 13.41
CA SER A 12 15.41 -21.92 12.44
C SER A 12 14.74 -20.54 12.31
N VAL A 13 15.54 -19.56 11.90
CA VAL A 13 15.09 -18.20 11.56
C VAL A 13 15.75 -17.82 10.25
N GLN A 14 14.94 -17.40 9.30
CA GLN A 14 15.39 -16.85 8.02
C GLN A 14 14.85 -15.43 7.89
N ALA A 15 15.72 -14.42 7.72
CA ALA A 15 15.28 -13.08 7.37
C ALA A 15 14.78 -13.07 5.93
N LEU A 16 13.61 -12.48 5.72
CA LEU A 16 13.03 -12.26 4.40
C LEU A 16 13.29 -10.81 4.01
N HIS A 17 14.16 -10.62 3.01
CA HIS A 17 14.55 -9.30 2.55
C HIS A 17 13.80 -8.96 1.26
N PRO A 18 13.19 -7.77 1.15
CA PRO A 18 12.48 -7.34 -0.05
C PRO A 18 13.42 -6.99 -1.22
N GLY A 19 14.74 -7.02 -1.03
CA GLY A 19 15.73 -6.76 -2.09
C GLY A 19 16.21 -5.31 -2.19
N TYR A 20 15.72 -4.41 -1.32
CA TYR A 20 16.19 -3.03 -1.20
C TYR A 20 16.46 -2.66 0.28
N GLU A 21 17.32 -1.67 0.51
CA GLU A 21 17.82 -1.36 1.87
C GLU A 21 16.84 -0.55 2.73
N ASP A 22 16.00 0.28 2.12
CA ASP A 22 15.15 1.27 2.81
C ASP A 22 13.76 0.75 3.21
N HIS A 23 13.62 -0.59 3.38
CA HIS A 23 12.36 -1.16 3.87
C HIS A 23 12.11 -0.84 5.35
N ALA A 24 10.85 -0.60 5.69
CA ALA A 24 10.45 -0.19 7.04
C ALA A 24 10.38 -1.35 8.03
N SER A 25 10.26 -2.59 7.56
CA SER A 25 9.97 -3.75 8.39
C SER A 25 11.05 -4.82 8.32
N ASP A 26 11.39 -5.37 9.48
CA ASP A 26 12.10 -6.65 9.59
C ASP A 26 11.06 -7.78 9.54
N VAL A 27 11.20 -8.69 8.56
CA VAL A 27 10.33 -9.84 8.36
C VAL A 27 11.13 -11.12 8.47
N PHE A 28 10.67 -12.06 9.28
CA PHE A 28 11.36 -13.32 9.52
C PHE A 28 10.42 -14.50 9.30
N LEU A 29 10.90 -15.50 8.55
CA LEU A 29 10.32 -16.83 8.54
C LEU A 29 10.90 -17.58 9.75
N VAL A 30 10.05 -18.01 10.66
CA VAL A 30 10.42 -18.69 11.89
C VAL A 30 9.81 -20.09 11.89
N GLN A 31 10.69 -21.10 11.99
CA GLN A 31 10.30 -22.48 12.19
C GLN A 31 10.48 -22.82 13.67
N THR A 32 9.41 -23.23 14.34
CA THR A 32 9.45 -23.80 15.69
C THR A 32 9.29 -25.31 15.66
N GLU A 33 9.33 -25.98 16.81
CA GLU A 33 9.00 -27.41 16.92
C GLU A 33 7.56 -27.71 16.48
N ASP A 34 6.64 -26.72 16.63
CA ASP A 34 5.20 -26.92 16.44
C ASP A 34 4.69 -26.35 15.12
N THR A 35 5.31 -25.27 14.60
CA THR A 35 4.73 -24.51 13.48
C THR A 35 5.77 -23.73 12.70
N GLU A 36 5.39 -23.27 11.51
CA GLU A 36 6.12 -22.33 10.67
C GLU A 36 5.29 -21.06 10.51
N VAL A 37 5.84 -19.92 10.89
CA VAL A 37 5.13 -18.63 10.92
C VAL A 37 6.00 -17.49 10.40
N ILE A 38 5.37 -16.35 10.11
CA ILE A 38 6.06 -15.09 9.81
C ILE A 38 6.02 -14.19 11.03
N VAL A 39 7.16 -13.61 11.38
CA VAL A 39 7.27 -12.58 12.43
C VAL A 39 7.62 -11.26 11.77
N ARG A 40 6.86 -10.22 12.10
CA ARG A 40 7.09 -8.86 11.59
C ARG A 40 7.31 -7.89 12.75
N THR A 41 8.20 -6.94 12.53
CA THR A 41 8.45 -5.82 13.45
C THR A 41 8.99 -4.63 12.66
N SER A 42 8.77 -3.42 13.14
CA SER A 42 9.35 -2.25 12.48
C SER A 42 10.88 -2.26 12.61
N LYS A 43 11.58 -1.92 11.53
CA LYS A 43 13.01 -1.60 11.52
C LYS A 43 13.25 -0.17 12.05
N MET A 44 12.25 0.69 11.99
CA MET A 44 12.32 2.08 12.42
C MET A 44 12.15 2.20 13.93
N ASN A 45 13.04 2.93 14.58
CA ASN A 45 12.96 3.28 16.01
C ASN A 45 12.65 4.78 16.23
N GLU A 46 12.84 5.59 15.19
CA GLU A 46 12.65 7.04 15.21
C GLU A 46 11.51 7.44 14.26
N GLU A 47 11.15 8.71 14.27
CA GLU A 47 10.17 9.26 13.34
C GLU A 47 10.57 8.99 11.88
N PRO A 48 9.62 8.64 10.99
CA PRO A 48 9.91 8.49 9.57
C PRO A 48 10.56 9.76 9.00
N ASN A 49 11.70 9.57 8.32
CA ASN A 49 12.52 10.66 7.78
C ASN A 49 12.78 10.56 6.27
N ASN A 50 12.10 9.63 5.59
CA ASN A 50 12.03 9.57 4.13
C ASN A 50 10.68 10.08 3.63
N ASP A 51 10.61 10.44 2.37
CA ASP A 51 9.43 11.01 1.71
C ASP A 51 8.20 10.09 1.77
N PHE A 52 8.39 8.78 1.56
CA PHE A 52 7.28 7.81 1.56
C PHE A 52 6.63 7.69 2.95
N TRP A 53 7.38 7.27 3.96
CA TRP A 53 6.80 7.00 5.27
C TRP A 53 6.42 8.27 6.03
N TRP A 54 7.18 9.36 5.85
CA TRP A 54 6.77 10.65 6.37
C TRP A 54 5.44 11.10 5.73
N GLY A 55 5.33 10.93 4.42
CA GLY A 55 4.12 11.24 3.68
C GLY A 55 2.94 10.35 4.11
N CYS A 56 3.11 9.04 4.19
CA CYS A 56 2.05 8.11 4.66
C CYS A 56 1.57 8.46 6.06
N LYS A 57 2.49 8.83 6.96
CA LYS A 57 2.14 9.24 8.33
C LYS A 57 1.33 10.53 8.35
N ASN A 58 1.75 11.57 7.63
CA ASN A 58 1.12 12.88 7.68
C ASN A 58 -0.13 12.98 6.80
N LEU A 59 -0.21 12.23 5.69
CA LEU A 59 -1.40 12.19 4.83
C LEU A 59 -2.51 11.30 5.40
N PHE A 60 -2.13 10.13 5.94
CA PHE A 60 -3.09 9.07 6.26
C PHE A 60 -2.97 8.55 7.71
N GLY A 61 -2.04 9.05 8.50
CA GLY A 61 -1.82 8.54 9.87
C GLY A 61 -1.25 7.13 9.93
N ILE A 62 -0.53 6.70 8.87
CA ILE A 62 0.11 5.38 8.79
C ILE A 62 1.56 5.51 9.27
N ASP A 63 1.83 5.00 10.46
CA ASP A 63 3.16 4.98 11.05
C ASP A 63 3.69 3.54 11.08
N PRO A 64 4.76 3.20 10.33
CA PRO A 64 5.27 1.84 10.22
C PRO A 64 5.82 1.30 11.55
N ARG A 65 5.98 2.13 12.58
CA ARG A 65 6.38 1.69 13.92
C ARG A 65 5.24 1.03 14.69
N ASN A 66 3.99 1.32 14.33
CA ASN A 66 2.79 0.78 14.96
C ASN A 66 2.39 -0.55 14.30
N VAL A 67 3.21 -1.58 14.46
CA VAL A 67 3.02 -2.87 13.76
C VAL A 67 1.75 -3.60 14.20
N HIS A 68 1.27 -3.37 15.43
CA HIS A 68 0.01 -3.92 15.92
C HIS A 68 -1.23 -3.44 15.16
N HIS A 69 -1.10 -2.38 14.37
CA HIS A 69 -2.12 -1.85 13.45
C HIS A 69 -2.53 -2.86 12.36
N LEU A 70 -1.59 -3.74 11.98
CA LEU A 70 -1.84 -4.81 11.02
C LEU A 70 -3.05 -5.68 11.39
N GLU A 71 -3.36 -5.84 12.68
CA GLU A 71 -4.54 -6.61 13.10
C GLU A 71 -5.83 -5.98 12.56
N THR A 72 -5.99 -4.67 12.67
CA THR A 72 -7.16 -3.97 12.14
C THR A 72 -7.19 -4.03 10.61
N VAL A 73 -6.05 -3.82 9.94
CA VAL A 73 -5.94 -3.91 8.48
C VAL A 73 -6.33 -5.31 8.00
N HIS A 74 -5.76 -6.36 8.59
CA HIS A 74 -6.05 -7.74 8.21
C HIS A 74 -7.51 -8.10 8.46
N THR A 75 -8.09 -7.69 9.60
CA THR A 75 -9.50 -7.94 9.92
C THR A 75 -10.41 -7.31 8.85
N LEU A 76 -10.19 -6.03 8.53
CA LEU A 76 -10.98 -5.33 7.52
C LEU A 76 -10.83 -5.97 6.13
N LEU A 77 -9.61 -6.35 5.74
CA LEU A 77 -9.39 -7.02 4.46
C LEU A 77 -10.08 -8.37 4.41
N GLN A 78 -9.96 -9.22 5.45
CA GLN A 78 -10.62 -10.53 5.54
C GLN A 78 -12.16 -10.44 5.48
N GLU A 79 -12.74 -9.35 5.99
CA GLU A 79 -14.20 -9.12 5.94
C GLU A 79 -14.67 -8.70 4.53
N HIS A 80 -13.82 -8.12 3.71
CA HIS A 80 -14.23 -7.48 2.45
C HIS A 80 -13.75 -8.19 1.19
N THR A 81 -12.73 -9.07 1.25
CA THR A 81 -12.23 -9.77 0.07
C THR A 81 -12.08 -11.26 0.30
N ASN A 82 -12.16 -12.04 -0.79
CA ASN A 82 -11.82 -13.46 -0.80
C ASN A 82 -10.32 -13.72 -1.07
N LEU A 83 -9.51 -12.69 -1.28
CA LEU A 83 -8.07 -12.86 -1.31
C LEU A 83 -7.59 -13.36 0.06
N PRO A 84 -6.78 -14.42 0.13
CA PRO A 84 -6.23 -14.87 1.40
C PRO A 84 -5.36 -13.79 2.04
N ILE A 85 -5.69 -13.40 3.26
CA ILE A 85 -4.98 -12.43 4.09
C ILE A 85 -4.41 -13.18 5.30
N PRO A 86 -3.13 -13.03 5.68
CA PRO A 86 -2.57 -13.74 6.81
C PRO A 86 -3.34 -13.46 8.11
N THR A 87 -3.61 -14.51 8.88
CA THR A 87 -4.19 -14.35 10.22
C THR A 87 -3.13 -13.84 11.19
N ILE A 88 -3.45 -12.82 11.99
CA ILE A 88 -2.61 -12.43 13.13
C ILE A 88 -2.79 -13.48 14.24
N LEU A 89 -1.72 -14.19 14.57
CA LEU A 89 -1.72 -15.25 15.58
C LEU A 89 -1.42 -14.69 16.96
N GLU A 90 -0.40 -13.84 17.09
CA GLU A 90 0.03 -13.24 18.35
C GLU A 90 0.57 -11.83 18.15
N LYS A 91 0.48 -11.02 19.20
CA LYS A 91 1.07 -9.67 19.28
C LYS A 91 1.92 -9.57 20.54
N HIS A 92 3.11 -9.00 20.42
CA HIS A 92 4.05 -8.85 21.51
C HIS A 92 4.69 -7.46 21.51
N VAL A 93 5.14 -7.03 22.68
CA VAL A 93 6.01 -5.86 22.84
C VAL A 93 7.27 -6.33 23.57
N LEU A 94 8.41 -6.24 22.91
CA LEU A 94 9.72 -6.56 23.51
C LEU A 94 10.65 -5.36 23.40
N ASN A 95 11.17 -4.92 24.54
CA ASN A 95 12.07 -3.76 24.62
C ASN A 95 11.51 -2.50 23.95
N GLY A 96 10.20 -2.28 24.06
CA GLY A 96 9.51 -1.13 23.46
C GLY A 96 9.22 -1.25 21.96
N ARG A 97 9.56 -2.37 21.30
CA ARG A 97 9.23 -2.66 19.90
C ARG A 97 8.01 -3.58 19.84
N GLU A 98 7.12 -3.30 18.90
CA GLU A 98 5.98 -4.13 18.58
C GLU A 98 6.37 -5.25 17.62
N PHE A 99 5.82 -6.43 17.86
CA PHE A 99 5.95 -7.62 17.01
C PHE A 99 4.57 -8.20 16.75
N VAL A 100 4.37 -8.69 15.54
CA VAL A 100 3.23 -9.54 15.19
C VAL A 100 3.75 -10.87 14.67
N VAL A 101 3.11 -11.95 15.12
CA VAL A 101 3.28 -13.30 14.59
C VAL A 101 2.08 -13.56 13.69
N VAL A 102 2.31 -13.85 12.43
CA VAL A 102 1.26 -14.07 11.46
C VAL A 102 1.38 -15.43 10.79
N GLU A 103 0.25 -15.94 10.32
CA GLU A 103 0.17 -17.14 9.50
C GLU A 103 1.08 -17.01 8.27
N LYS A 104 1.79 -18.10 7.93
CA LYS A 104 2.51 -18.19 6.67
C LYS A 104 1.55 -18.66 5.59
N LEU A 105 1.25 -17.81 4.62
CA LEU A 105 0.49 -18.20 3.43
C LEU A 105 1.35 -19.02 2.45
N VAL A 106 0.68 -19.86 1.66
CA VAL A 106 1.31 -20.69 0.65
C VAL A 106 1.20 -20.03 -0.72
N GLY A 107 2.30 -19.97 -1.45
CA GLY A 107 2.39 -19.41 -2.79
C GLY A 107 3.78 -18.92 -3.11
N ASN A 108 4.01 -18.60 -4.37
CA ASN A 108 5.22 -17.92 -4.82
C ASN A 108 4.96 -16.42 -4.86
N THR A 109 5.95 -15.61 -4.57
CA THR A 109 5.85 -14.16 -4.71
C THR A 109 5.75 -13.76 -6.18
N VAL A 110 4.77 -12.94 -6.52
CA VAL A 110 4.65 -12.35 -7.86
C VAL A 110 5.79 -11.34 -8.02
N GLN A 111 6.73 -11.58 -8.92
CA GLN A 111 7.88 -10.69 -9.14
C GLN A 111 7.53 -9.52 -10.06
N SER A 112 6.56 -9.69 -10.94
CA SER A 112 6.05 -8.68 -11.86
C SER A 112 4.65 -9.10 -12.29
N PHE A 113 3.76 -8.14 -12.51
CA PHE A 113 2.47 -8.40 -13.15
C PHE A 113 2.59 -8.55 -14.67
N ILE A 114 3.69 -8.04 -15.26
CA ILE A 114 3.92 -8.12 -16.70
C ILE A 114 4.19 -9.58 -17.10
N GLU A 115 3.57 -10.01 -18.17
CA GLU A 115 3.63 -11.38 -18.71
C GLU A 115 2.99 -12.47 -17.83
N GLN A 116 2.24 -12.06 -16.77
CA GLN A 116 1.45 -13.03 -16.02
C GLN A 116 0.23 -13.53 -16.83
N PRO A 117 -0.24 -14.75 -16.55
CA PRO A 117 -1.50 -15.26 -17.11
C PRO A 117 -2.68 -14.31 -16.82
N ASP A 118 -3.58 -14.15 -17.78
CA ASP A 118 -4.77 -13.31 -17.63
C ASP A 118 -5.63 -13.69 -16.40
N SER A 119 -5.61 -14.98 -16.01
CA SER A 119 -6.33 -15.48 -14.81
C SER A 119 -5.81 -14.86 -13.50
N ILE A 120 -4.51 -14.60 -13.41
CA ILE A 120 -3.90 -13.95 -12.24
C ILE A 120 -4.35 -12.50 -12.17
N LEU A 121 -4.28 -11.75 -13.30
CA LEU A 121 -4.73 -10.36 -13.36
C LEU A 121 -6.23 -10.24 -13.14
N PHE A 122 -7.02 -11.16 -13.67
CA PHE A 122 -8.46 -11.25 -13.40
C PHE A 122 -8.73 -11.47 -11.90
N SER A 123 -8.01 -12.41 -11.26
CA SER A 123 -8.11 -12.68 -9.82
C SER A 123 -7.74 -11.45 -8.99
N LEU A 124 -6.65 -10.75 -9.35
CA LEU A 124 -6.22 -9.50 -8.72
C LEU A 124 -7.31 -8.42 -8.85
N GLY A 125 -7.83 -8.20 -10.06
CA GLY A 125 -8.88 -7.20 -10.29
C GLY A 125 -10.14 -7.47 -9.50
N LYS A 126 -10.58 -8.73 -9.46
CA LYS A 126 -11.74 -9.15 -8.67
C LYS A 126 -11.52 -8.92 -7.17
N GLY A 127 -10.36 -9.35 -6.65
CA GLY A 127 -10.03 -9.19 -5.23
C GLY A 127 -9.94 -7.72 -4.80
N LEU A 128 -9.36 -6.87 -5.64
CA LEU A 128 -9.29 -5.43 -5.36
C LEU A 128 -10.69 -4.77 -5.40
N ALA A 129 -11.54 -5.17 -6.35
CA ALA A 129 -12.93 -4.70 -6.38
C ALA A 129 -13.74 -5.13 -5.15
N GLU A 130 -13.45 -6.30 -4.59
CA GLU A 130 -14.03 -6.74 -3.32
C GLU A 130 -13.59 -5.85 -2.17
N ILE A 131 -12.31 -5.52 -2.06
CA ILE A 131 -11.76 -4.59 -1.06
C ILE A 131 -12.42 -3.21 -1.20
N HIS A 132 -12.59 -2.71 -2.41
CA HIS A 132 -13.22 -1.42 -2.69
C HIS A 132 -14.72 -1.34 -2.36
N LYS A 133 -15.35 -2.43 -1.94
CA LYS A 133 -16.70 -2.40 -1.35
C LYS A 133 -16.73 -1.79 0.05
N PHE A 134 -15.62 -1.81 0.76
CA PHE A 134 -15.50 -1.06 2.01
C PHE A 134 -15.78 0.43 1.73
N LYS A 135 -16.52 1.08 2.62
CA LYS A 135 -16.91 2.49 2.48
C LYS A 135 -16.66 3.23 3.77
N ALA A 136 -16.04 4.39 3.63
CA ALA A 136 -15.82 5.34 4.71
C ALA A 136 -16.19 6.76 4.26
N ASP A 137 -16.52 7.60 5.22
CA ASP A 137 -16.82 9.03 5.05
C ASP A 137 -15.66 9.95 5.49
N PHE A 138 -14.47 9.37 5.62
CA PHE A 138 -13.24 10.06 5.99
C PHE A 138 -12.05 9.53 5.17
N ILE A 139 -10.97 10.28 5.17
CA ILE A 139 -9.64 9.87 4.69
C ILE A 139 -8.75 9.63 5.89
N GLY A 140 -7.89 8.60 5.87
CA GLY A 140 -7.01 8.35 7.01
C GLY A 140 -6.49 6.92 7.09
N ASN A 141 -6.33 6.43 8.31
CA ASN A 141 -5.88 5.06 8.53
C ASN A 141 -7.06 4.09 8.76
N PRO A 142 -6.87 2.80 8.46
CA PRO A 142 -7.93 1.78 8.62
C PRO A 142 -8.48 1.65 10.05
N SER A 143 -7.70 2.02 11.08
CA SER A 143 -8.18 1.97 12.48
C SER A 143 -9.07 3.14 12.87
N GLY A 144 -9.17 4.17 12.03
CA GLY A 144 -9.93 5.38 12.33
C GLY A 144 -9.33 6.27 13.42
N THR A 145 -8.09 6.03 13.84
CA THR A 145 -7.40 6.87 14.84
C THR A 145 -6.87 8.18 14.25
N PHE A 146 -6.74 8.23 12.93
CA PHE A 146 -6.47 9.44 12.16
C PHE A 146 -7.54 9.56 11.09
N GLN A 147 -8.29 10.65 11.09
CA GLN A 147 -9.39 10.89 10.16
C GLN A 147 -9.38 12.35 9.70
N VAL A 148 -9.53 12.53 8.40
CA VAL A 148 -9.72 13.83 7.73
C VAL A 148 -11.09 13.78 7.04
N PRO A 149 -11.99 14.72 7.27
CA PRO A 149 -13.27 14.80 6.57
C PRO A 149 -13.09 14.85 5.05
N LEU A 150 -14.01 14.24 4.30
CA LEU A 150 -13.91 14.19 2.83
C LEU A 150 -13.86 15.59 2.19
N ASP A 151 -14.56 16.56 2.74
CA ASP A 151 -14.58 17.94 2.27
C ASP A 151 -13.29 18.73 2.60
N GLU A 152 -12.46 18.23 3.51
CA GLU A 152 -11.15 18.79 3.84
C GLU A 152 -10.00 18.08 3.08
N PHE A 153 -10.29 17.03 2.33
CA PHE A 153 -9.30 16.15 1.71
C PHE A 153 -8.31 16.90 0.81
N GLN A 154 -8.80 17.73 -0.13
CA GLN A 154 -7.93 18.44 -1.04
C GLN A 154 -7.01 19.43 -0.30
N SER A 155 -7.54 20.17 0.67
CA SER A 155 -6.76 21.11 1.46
C SER A 155 -5.72 20.40 2.35
N HIS A 156 -6.07 19.23 2.89
CA HIS A 156 -5.15 18.40 3.66
C HIS A 156 -4.00 17.87 2.79
N ILE A 157 -4.30 17.27 1.63
CA ILE A 157 -3.26 16.82 0.68
C ILE A 157 -2.36 17.98 0.29
N LEU A 158 -2.93 19.13 -0.05
CA LEU A 158 -2.15 20.29 -0.48
C LEU A 158 -1.17 20.75 0.60
N ASN A 159 -1.63 20.84 1.86
CA ASN A 159 -0.80 21.27 2.97
C ASN A 159 0.36 20.28 3.20
N VAL A 160 0.07 18.97 3.27
CA VAL A 160 1.11 17.95 3.47
C VAL A 160 2.05 17.88 2.26
N SER A 161 1.54 17.99 1.03
CA SER A 161 2.39 18.01 -0.18
C SER A 161 3.35 19.20 -0.19
N LYS A 162 2.92 20.35 0.30
CA LYS A 162 3.78 21.53 0.44
C LYS A 162 4.92 21.31 1.43
N GLU A 163 4.62 20.63 2.53
CA GLU A 163 5.65 20.24 3.51
C GLU A 163 6.62 19.20 2.91
N LEU A 164 6.11 18.18 2.18
CA LEU A 164 6.92 17.20 1.46
C LEU A 164 7.91 17.87 0.50
N VAL A 165 7.41 18.82 -0.32
CA VAL A 165 8.25 19.55 -1.28
C VAL A 165 9.34 20.34 -0.55
N ASN A 166 8.99 21.03 0.54
CA ASN A 166 9.95 21.81 1.31
C ASN A 166 11.01 20.94 2.01
N MET A 167 10.63 19.75 2.50
CA MET A 167 11.53 18.89 3.28
C MET A 167 12.43 18.01 2.40
N PHE A 168 11.88 17.43 1.34
CA PHE A 168 12.56 16.40 0.57
C PHE A 168 12.93 16.81 -0.85
N TYR A 169 12.35 17.89 -1.37
CA TYR A 169 12.50 18.33 -2.77
C TYR A 169 12.88 19.81 -2.90
N SER A 170 13.50 20.39 -1.87
CA SER A 170 13.94 21.80 -1.89
C SER A 170 14.90 22.12 -3.04
N ASP A 171 15.67 21.13 -3.49
CA ASP A 171 16.66 21.27 -4.56
C ASP A 171 16.20 20.67 -5.91
N ASP A 172 14.95 20.13 -5.98
CA ASP A 172 14.38 19.60 -7.21
C ASP A 172 13.52 20.66 -7.93
N GLU A 173 14.14 21.38 -8.85
CA GLU A 173 13.47 22.43 -9.62
C GLU A 173 12.26 21.91 -10.42
N SER A 174 12.29 20.65 -10.87
CA SER A 174 11.21 20.08 -11.68
C SER A 174 9.93 19.89 -10.85
N ILE A 175 10.10 19.39 -9.62
CA ILE A 175 9.01 19.22 -8.66
C ILE A 175 8.48 20.59 -8.21
N GLN A 176 9.37 21.52 -7.84
CA GLN A 176 8.95 22.85 -7.38
C GLN A 176 8.22 23.64 -8.48
N ASN A 177 8.71 23.63 -9.71
CA ASN A 177 8.06 24.34 -10.84
C ASN A 177 6.71 23.72 -11.21
N ALA A 178 6.48 22.43 -10.96
CA ALA A 178 5.20 21.77 -11.22
C ALA A 178 4.17 21.98 -10.09
N PHE A 179 4.60 22.34 -8.88
CA PHE A 179 3.73 22.44 -7.69
C PHE A 179 2.54 23.40 -7.89
N PRO A 180 2.68 24.62 -8.46
CA PRO A 180 1.52 25.49 -8.68
C PRO A 180 0.46 24.88 -9.60
N THR A 181 0.89 24.08 -10.59
CA THR A 181 -0.04 23.36 -11.48
C THR A 181 -0.77 22.25 -10.72
N PHE A 182 -0.04 21.49 -9.89
CA PHE A 182 -0.63 20.49 -9.01
C PHE A 182 -1.66 21.12 -8.05
N GLU A 183 -1.32 22.21 -7.37
CA GLU A 183 -2.22 22.95 -6.49
C GLU A 183 -3.51 23.36 -7.20
N SER A 184 -3.39 23.95 -8.39
CA SER A 184 -4.54 24.35 -9.19
C SER A 184 -5.42 23.16 -9.60
N GLN A 185 -4.80 22.06 -10.06
CA GLN A 185 -5.52 20.86 -10.48
C GLN A 185 -6.20 20.17 -9.31
N LEU A 186 -5.49 19.99 -8.18
CA LEU A 186 -6.04 19.37 -6.97
C LEU A 186 -7.23 20.17 -6.43
N SER A 187 -7.10 21.51 -6.37
CA SER A 187 -8.17 22.39 -5.88
C SER A 187 -9.40 22.43 -6.79
N SER A 188 -9.27 22.02 -8.06
CA SER A 188 -10.39 21.94 -9.00
C SER A 188 -11.15 20.61 -8.94
N LEU A 189 -10.60 19.60 -8.27
CA LEU A 189 -11.27 18.31 -8.13
C LEU A 189 -12.55 18.43 -7.32
N SER A 190 -13.53 17.61 -7.68
CA SER A 190 -14.72 17.43 -6.83
C SER A 190 -14.34 16.76 -5.52
N VAL A 191 -15.03 17.12 -4.45
CA VAL A 191 -14.90 16.43 -3.16
C VAL A 191 -15.24 14.93 -3.36
N PRO A 192 -14.40 14.00 -2.88
CA PRO A 192 -14.71 12.58 -2.94
C PRO A 192 -16.04 12.29 -2.21
N LYS A 193 -16.87 11.44 -2.79
CA LYS A 193 -18.16 11.07 -2.17
C LYS A 193 -18.01 10.01 -1.11
N GLU A 194 -16.97 9.22 -1.19
CA GLU A 194 -16.65 8.09 -0.33
C GLU A 194 -15.15 7.78 -0.44
N ALA A 195 -14.63 7.10 0.55
CA ALA A 195 -13.29 6.51 0.55
C ALA A 195 -13.38 5.00 0.76
N THR A 196 -12.31 4.31 0.46
CA THR A 196 -12.19 2.85 0.62
C THR A 196 -10.80 2.48 1.12
N LEU A 197 -10.57 1.20 1.35
CA LEU A 197 -9.22 0.70 1.61
C LEU A 197 -8.41 0.73 0.30
N VAL A 198 -7.26 1.37 0.32
CA VAL A 198 -6.33 1.48 -0.82
C VAL A 198 -4.93 1.09 -0.39
N LEU A 199 -4.19 0.45 -1.28
CA LEU A 199 -2.80 0.06 -1.07
C LEU A 199 -1.89 1.11 -1.71
N LEU A 200 -1.38 2.04 -0.90
CA LEU A 200 -0.58 3.18 -1.40
C LEU A 200 0.69 2.75 -2.14
N ASP A 201 1.28 1.65 -1.73
CA ASP A 201 2.48 1.07 -2.34
C ASP A 201 2.09 -0.18 -3.14
N MET A 202 1.47 0.00 -4.29
CA MET A 202 1.06 -1.10 -5.15
C MET A 202 2.28 -1.75 -5.82
N ASP A 203 2.77 -2.85 -5.23
CA ASP A 203 3.91 -3.64 -5.72
C ASP A 203 3.50 -5.11 -5.94
N PRO A 204 3.89 -5.72 -7.07
CA PRO A 204 3.60 -7.13 -7.34
C PRO A 204 4.07 -8.08 -6.23
N THR A 205 5.20 -7.78 -5.57
CA THR A 205 5.78 -8.64 -4.54
C THR A 205 4.94 -8.76 -3.27
N GLN A 206 3.92 -7.94 -3.12
CA GLN A 206 2.93 -8.04 -2.04
C GLN A 206 1.89 -9.15 -2.28
N PHE A 207 1.92 -9.77 -3.46
CA PHE A 207 0.98 -10.83 -3.83
C PHE A 207 1.68 -12.17 -3.97
N LEU A 208 1.01 -13.22 -3.45
CA LEU A 208 1.40 -14.61 -3.67
C LEU A 208 0.48 -15.25 -4.72
N TYR A 209 0.99 -16.21 -5.46
CA TYR A 209 0.25 -16.93 -6.48
C TYR A 209 0.68 -18.39 -6.58
N ASP A 210 -0.20 -19.23 -7.19
CA ASP A 210 0.04 -20.66 -7.44
C ASP A 210 0.29 -21.00 -8.92
N GLY A 211 0.40 -19.98 -9.78
CA GLY A 211 0.51 -20.11 -11.23
C GLY A 211 -0.82 -19.90 -11.97
N THR A 212 -1.95 -19.88 -11.27
CA THR A 212 -3.29 -19.72 -11.84
C THR A 212 -4.11 -18.60 -11.24
N THR A 213 -3.93 -18.34 -9.95
CA THR A 213 -4.67 -17.31 -9.21
C THR A 213 -3.81 -16.71 -8.11
N ILE A 214 -4.23 -15.55 -7.58
CA ILE A 214 -3.64 -14.95 -6.38
C ILE A 214 -4.02 -15.81 -5.17
N THR A 215 -3.03 -16.24 -4.39
CA THR A 215 -3.18 -17.06 -3.19
C THR A 215 -2.84 -16.34 -1.90
N GLY A 216 -2.47 -15.08 -1.97
CA GLY A 216 -2.19 -14.27 -0.78
C GLY A 216 -1.95 -12.81 -1.10
N LEU A 217 -2.33 -11.95 -0.17
CA LEU A 217 -1.94 -10.55 -0.10
C LEU A 217 -1.17 -10.39 1.21
N VAL A 218 0.11 -10.10 1.07
CA VAL A 218 1.06 -9.95 2.18
C VAL A 218 1.58 -8.55 2.25
N ASP A 219 2.28 -8.03 3.11
CA ASP A 219 2.82 -6.66 3.15
C ASP A 219 1.77 -5.56 3.02
N THR A 220 0.87 -5.54 4.01
CA THR A 220 -0.30 -4.67 4.04
C THR A 220 -0.10 -3.41 4.91
N GLU A 221 1.15 -3.04 5.22
CA GLU A 221 1.45 -1.93 6.14
C GLU A 221 1.01 -0.57 5.59
N ALA A 222 1.04 -0.39 4.27
CA ALA A 222 0.71 0.86 3.60
C ALA A 222 -0.77 0.98 3.18
N TYR A 223 -1.68 0.21 3.80
CA TYR A 223 -3.11 0.39 3.55
C TYR A 223 -3.63 1.67 4.21
N ALA A 224 -4.29 2.49 3.40
CA ALA A 224 -4.98 3.72 3.82
C ALA A 224 -6.48 3.64 3.56
N VAL A 225 -7.22 4.56 4.12
CA VAL A 225 -8.59 4.90 3.72
C VAL A 225 -8.51 6.14 2.84
N ALA A 226 -8.77 5.99 1.54
CA ALA A 226 -8.64 7.05 0.55
C ALA A 226 -9.54 6.79 -0.68
N PRO A 227 -9.65 7.73 -1.64
CA PRO A 227 -10.33 7.47 -2.90
C PRO A 227 -9.71 6.28 -3.65
N ARG A 228 -10.54 5.36 -4.16
CA ARG A 228 -10.07 4.16 -4.87
C ARG A 228 -9.23 4.44 -6.12
N GLU A 229 -9.32 5.64 -6.64
CA GLU A 229 -8.53 6.14 -7.76
C GLU A 229 -7.02 6.01 -7.51
N PHE A 230 -6.58 6.07 -6.24
CA PHE A 230 -5.17 5.90 -5.87
C PHE A 230 -4.62 4.54 -6.31
N ASP A 231 -5.33 3.43 -6.07
CA ASP A 231 -4.89 2.11 -6.50
C ASP A 231 -4.76 2.01 -8.03
N PHE A 232 -5.68 2.62 -8.78
CA PHE A 232 -5.59 2.64 -10.23
C PHE A 232 -4.41 3.44 -10.74
N ILE A 233 -4.07 4.55 -10.07
CA ILE A 233 -2.86 5.29 -10.38
C ILE A 233 -1.61 4.43 -10.12
N GLY A 234 -1.54 3.71 -9.00
CA GLY A 234 -0.45 2.78 -8.72
C GLY A 234 -0.34 1.67 -9.76
N LEU A 235 -1.47 1.07 -10.14
CA LEU A 235 -1.54 0.01 -11.15
C LEU A 235 -1.05 0.45 -12.54
N GLU A 236 -1.25 1.71 -12.93
CA GLU A 236 -0.74 2.22 -14.21
C GLU A 236 0.79 2.16 -14.32
N TYR A 237 1.52 2.06 -13.21
CA TYR A 237 2.99 1.96 -13.20
C TYR A 237 3.52 0.51 -13.23
N VAL A 238 2.69 -0.45 -12.87
CA VAL A 238 3.10 -1.87 -12.76
C VAL A 238 2.42 -2.79 -13.77
N LEU A 239 1.52 -2.24 -14.61
CA LEU A 239 0.83 -2.97 -15.68
C LEU A 239 1.22 -2.43 -17.06
N THR A 240 1.00 -3.23 -18.09
CA THR A 240 0.87 -2.76 -19.48
C THR A 240 -0.60 -2.76 -19.91
N GLU A 241 -0.89 -2.29 -21.11
CA GLU A 241 -2.26 -2.28 -21.66
C GLU A 241 -2.92 -3.67 -21.64
N LYS A 242 -2.13 -4.73 -21.94
CA LYS A 242 -2.60 -6.12 -21.92
C LYS A 242 -3.03 -6.55 -20.53
N GLU A 243 -2.15 -6.37 -19.55
CA GLU A 243 -2.43 -6.76 -18.16
C GLU A 243 -3.57 -5.92 -17.57
N ALA A 244 -3.61 -4.63 -17.87
CA ALA A 244 -4.70 -3.75 -17.44
C ALA A 244 -6.06 -4.22 -17.98
N HIS A 245 -6.11 -4.72 -19.23
CA HIS A 245 -7.33 -5.30 -19.80
C HIS A 245 -7.83 -6.53 -19.03
N ALA A 246 -6.92 -7.46 -18.71
CA ALA A 246 -7.26 -8.65 -17.93
C ALA A 246 -7.70 -8.29 -16.50
N PHE A 247 -6.98 -7.34 -15.85
CA PHE A 247 -7.36 -6.79 -14.54
C PHE A 247 -8.76 -6.17 -14.57
N LYS A 248 -9.06 -5.30 -15.55
CA LYS A 248 -10.38 -4.67 -15.72
C LYS A 248 -11.48 -5.70 -15.82
N SER A 249 -11.26 -6.75 -16.59
CA SER A 249 -12.25 -7.83 -16.76
C SER A 249 -12.63 -8.49 -15.43
N GLY A 250 -11.67 -8.63 -14.50
CA GLY A 250 -11.93 -9.14 -13.16
C GLY A 250 -12.65 -8.11 -12.28
N TYR A 251 -12.16 -6.87 -12.26
CA TYR A 251 -12.69 -5.78 -11.45
C TYR A 251 -14.16 -5.46 -11.80
N GLU A 252 -14.47 -5.39 -13.09
CA GLU A 252 -15.80 -5.05 -13.61
C GLU A 252 -16.86 -6.15 -13.36
N THR A 253 -16.45 -7.34 -12.92
CA THR A 253 -17.42 -8.33 -12.43
C THR A 253 -18.13 -7.88 -11.14
N ILE A 254 -17.59 -6.89 -10.45
CA ILE A 254 -18.06 -6.41 -9.14
C ILE A 254 -18.49 -4.96 -9.17
N MET A 255 -17.66 -4.07 -9.73
CA MET A 255 -17.95 -2.65 -9.80
C MET A 255 -17.24 -2.00 -11.00
N PRO A 256 -17.76 -0.87 -11.52
CA PRO A 256 -17.15 -0.18 -12.64
C PRO A 256 -15.80 0.45 -12.26
N ILE A 257 -14.90 0.54 -13.21
CA ILE A 257 -13.66 1.31 -13.11
C ILE A 257 -13.98 2.79 -12.80
N PRO A 258 -13.25 3.47 -11.91
CA PRO A 258 -13.46 4.89 -11.66
C PRO A 258 -13.02 5.75 -12.85
N HIS A 259 -13.55 6.96 -12.93
CA HIS A 259 -13.10 7.95 -13.90
C HIS A 259 -11.84 8.65 -13.38
N LEU A 260 -10.70 8.47 -14.06
CA LEU A 260 -9.42 9.00 -13.62
C LEU A 260 -9.01 10.31 -14.31
N GLU A 261 -9.73 10.75 -15.32
CA GLU A 261 -9.32 11.81 -16.24
C GLU A 261 -8.92 13.11 -15.49
N GLU A 262 -9.72 13.51 -14.52
CA GLU A 262 -9.48 14.74 -13.75
C GLU A 262 -8.42 14.56 -12.65
N CYS A 263 -8.44 13.43 -11.95
CA CYS A 263 -7.57 13.20 -10.79
C CYS A 263 -6.22 12.56 -11.14
N ARG A 264 -6.07 11.95 -12.32
CA ARG A 264 -4.85 11.22 -12.70
C ARG A 264 -3.59 12.05 -12.52
N ARG A 265 -3.57 13.25 -13.07
CA ARG A 265 -2.36 14.08 -13.06
C ARG A 265 -1.99 14.57 -11.65
N PRO A 266 -2.90 15.16 -10.83
CA PRO A 266 -2.55 15.53 -9.46
C PRO A 266 -2.22 14.31 -8.59
N TYR A 267 -2.89 13.15 -8.75
CA TYR A 267 -2.55 11.98 -7.95
C TYR A 267 -1.21 11.35 -8.38
N ARG A 268 -0.87 11.37 -9.67
CA ARG A 268 0.49 11.01 -10.13
C ARG A 268 1.55 11.91 -9.52
N TYR A 269 1.32 13.22 -9.46
CA TYR A 269 2.25 14.13 -8.82
C TYR A 269 2.43 13.81 -7.33
N LEU A 270 1.33 13.57 -6.59
CA LEU A 270 1.39 13.16 -5.19
C LEU A 270 2.18 11.84 -5.01
N TYR A 271 1.93 10.84 -5.84
CA TYR A 271 2.66 9.57 -5.79
C TYR A 271 4.16 9.73 -6.09
N ARG A 272 4.50 10.68 -6.99
CA ARG A 272 5.91 11.04 -7.21
C ARG A 272 6.52 11.72 -5.97
N LEU A 273 5.78 12.53 -5.23
CA LEU A 273 6.26 13.09 -3.96
C LEU A 273 6.46 12.02 -2.90
N LEU A 274 5.71 10.95 -2.94
CA LEU A 274 5.87 9.78 -2.07
C LEU A 274 6.92 8.79 -2.58
N SER A 275 7.51 9.00 -3.75
CA SER A 275 8.47 8.07 -4.37
C SER A 275 7.98 6.63 -4.44
N VAL A 276 6.68 6.40 -4.68
CA VAL A 276 6.02 5.08 -4.62
C VAL A 276 6.74 4.02 -5.47
N GLN A 277 7.32 4.39 -6.61
CA GLN A 277 8.12 3.50 -7.47
C GLN A 277 9.61 3.91 -7.47
N GLY A 278 10.08 4.44 -6.34
CA GLY A 278 11.44 4.95 -6.23
C GLY A 278 11.66 6.32 -6.89
N SER A 279 12.91 6.72 -7.00
CA SER A 279 13.27 8.03 -7.56
C SER A 279 13.24 8.00 -9.09
N VAL A 280 12.13 8.46 -9.67
CA VAL A 280 11.90 8.61 -11.12
C VAL A 280 11.79 10.09 -11.47
N GLU A 281 12.36 10.52 -12.62
CA GLU A 281 12.21 11.88 -13.10
C GLU A 281 10.73 12.27 -13.26
N LEU A 282 10.33 13.45 -12.76
CA LEU A 282 8.91 13.88 -12.74
C LEU A 282 8.28 13.86 -14.14
N LYS A 283 9.03 14.28 -15.16
CA LYS A 283 8.53 14.29 -16.55
C LYS A 283 8.23 12.89 -17.05
N GLU A 284 9.11 11.94 -16.78
CA GLU A 284 8.92 10.53 -17.12
C GLU A 284 7.71 9.99 -16.37
N TRP A 285 7.67 10.19 -15.06
CA TRP A 285 6.58 9.76 -14.19
C TRP A 285 5.20 10.26 -14.65
N LEU A 286 5.06 11.56 -14.96
CA LEU A 286 3.81 12.14 -15.44
C LEU A 286 3.41 11.71 -16.84
N SER A 287 4.35 11.16 -17.64
CA SER A 287 4.12 10.71 -19.02
C SER A 287 3.79 9.23 -19.17
N TYR A 288 3.73 8.49 -18.05
CA TYR A 288 3.34 7.08 -18.10
C TYR A 288 2.00 6.88 -18.83
N PRO A 289 1.83 5.73 -19.49
CA PRO A 289 0.57 5.41 -20.16
C PRO A 289 -0.64 5.46 -19.22
N SER A 290 -1.80 5.67 -19.79
CA SER A 290 -3.09 5.67 -19.08
C SER A 290 -3.89 4.48 -19.56
N TYR A 291 -4.22 3.56 -18.65
CA TYR A 291 -4.86 2.28 -19.00
C TYR A 291 -6.32 2.20 -18.51
N PHE A 292 -6.69 3.06 -17.55
CA PHE A 292 -8.00 3.06 -16.91
C PHE A 292 -8.80 4.33 -17.20
#